data_747178e42af052735bd992c98e269cc0
#
_entry.id   747178e42af052735bd992c98e269cc0
#
_cell.length_a   1.000
_cell.length_b   1.000
_cell.length_c   1.000
_cell.angle_alpha   90.00
_cell.angle_beta   90.00
_cell.angle_gamma   90.00
#
_symmetry.space_group_name_H-M   'P 1'
#
loop_
_entity.id
_entity.type
_entity.pdbx_description
1 polymer ?
#
loop_
_entity_poly.entity_id
_entity_poly.type
_entity_poly.pdbx_seq_one_letter_code
_entity_poly.pdbx_strand_id
1 'polypeptide(L)'
;MVRENIDAIKQRPTQYARLRYRLKNANVYVSKGGYHFTDYLDPVNEISPEIDTSQLTEQEASYIETQLQANSQRFLHQVQVLSHYLPLRNANVLDIGCGGGLLLSLLQREGAQVTGIELSDSRASYAASRHNLEIHKRPIESDFWQKGYAGYFDAVTLWDVIEHVNYPLQTLQAAANVLKTGGLLLIDTPCRDSFYHRVGEMTYRLSGGRFPTFLNAMYSSHLFGHKQIFSTGEMKELFGSCGLEVVQLQRFHELSFPYEFYLKKLLRSEILVKLFQPFVRAFFRLFKIRNKMLVVGRKSEHVVASDTS
;
A
#
# COMPACT_ATOMS: atom_id res chain seq x y z
N MET A 1 16.57 -13.66 2.24
CA MET A 1 17.53 -12.65 2.77
C MET A 1 16.90 -12.06 4.02
N VAL A 2 17.52 -12.16 5.16
CA VAL A 2 17.02 -11.64 6.45
C VAL A 2 17.29 -10.15 6.49
N ARG A 3 16.32 -9.36 6.91
CA ARG A 3 16.43 -7.91 7.10
C ARG A 3 17.32 -7.67 8.32
N GLU A 4 18.61 -7.43 8.11
CA GLU A 4 19.54 -7.18 9.19
C GLU A 4 19.22 -5.83 9.85
N ASN A 5 18.54 -5.87 11.00
CA ASN A 5 18.40 -4.76 11.95
C ASN A 5 18.30 -3.34 11.34
N ILE A 6 17.54 -3.18 10.26
CA ILE A 6 17.36 -1.90 9.59
C ILE A 6 16.11 -1.22 10.12
N ASP A 7 16.25 -0.01 10.62
CA ASP A 7 15.11 0.84 10.94
C ASP A 7 14.37 1.17 9.63
N ALA A 8 13.13 0.72 9.52
CA ALA A 8 12.32 0.87 8.32
C ALA A 8 12.17 2.34 7.87
N ILE A 9 12.33 3.30 8.78
CA ILE A 9 12.26 4.74 8.50
C ILE A 9 13.63 5.31 8.14
N LYS A 10 14.63 5.07 8.97
CA LYS A 10 15.92 5.76 8.87
C LYS A 10 16.96 4.98 8.09
N GLN A 11 16.65 3.75 7.66
CA GLN A 11 17.56 2.83 6.97
C GLN A 11 18.92 2.65 7.70
N ARG A 12 18.92 2.89 9.00
CA ARG A 12 20.10 2.71 9.85
C ARG A 12 20.03 1.34 10.50
N PRO A 13 21.17 0.64 10.64
CA PRO A 13 21.22 -0.59 11.42
C PRO A 13 20.68 -0.30 12.82
N THR A 14 19.57 -0.91 13.19
CA THR A 14 19.07 -0.83 14.57
C THR A 14 19.75 -1.92 15.37
N GLN A 15 20.74 -1.58 16.16
CA GLN A 15 21.41 -2.52 17.07
C GLN A 15 20.47 -3.18 18.09
N TYR A 16 19.17 -2.80 18.12
CA TYR A 16 18.24 -3.19 19.17
C TYR A 16 16.79 -3.38 18.71
N ALA A 17 16.58 -3.91 17.50
CA ALA A 17 15.25 -4.37 17.12
C ALA A 17 14.87 -5.59 17.98
N ARG A 18 13.71 -5.50 18.65
CA ARG A 18 13.22 -6.55 19.53
C ARG A 18 12.14 -7.38 18.82
N LEU A 19 12.23 -8.71 18.92
CA LEU A 19 11.17 -9.60 18.47
C LEU A 19 9.87 -9.28 19.22
N ARG A 20 8.81 -8.95 18.49
CA ARG A 20 7.50 -8.61 19.03
C ARG A 20 6.51 -9.76 18.94
N TYR A 21 6.40 -10.37 17.74
CA TYR A 21 5.51 -11.50 17.49
C TYR A 21 6.23 -12.61 16.74
N ARG A 22 5.99 -13.85 17.13
CA ARG A 22 6.28 -15.05 16.35
C ARG A 22 4.99 -15.50 15.72
N LEU A 23 4.85 -15.32 14.41
CA LEU A 23 3.68 -15.67 13.65
C LEU A 23 3.95 -16.92 12.81
N LYS A 24 2.88 -17.50 12.26
CA LYS A 24 3.03 -18.70 11.39
C LYS A 24 3.87 -18.38 10.14
N ASN A 25 3.67 -17.20 9.56
CA ASN A 25 4.26 -16.82 8.27
C ASN A 25 5.26 -15.66 8.38
N ALA A 26 5.56 -15.17 9.57
CA ALA A 26 6.48 -14.05 9.75
C ALA A 26 6.95 -13.92 11.21
N ASN A 27 8.18 -13.48 11.41
CA ASN A 27 8.61 -12.88 12.66
C ASN A 27 8.48 -11.37 12.54
N VAL A 28 7.83 -10.74 13.51
CA VAL A 28 7.65 -9.28 13.55
C VAL A 28 8.54 -8.70 14.63
N TYR A 29 9.34 -7.75 14.24
CA TYR A 29 10.24 -7.00 15.11
C TYR A 29 9.73 -5.60 15.35
N VAL A 30 10.13 -5.00 16.44
CA VAL A 30 9.91 -3.59 16.74
C VAL A 30 11.24 -2.86 16.87
N SER A 31 11.38 -1.76 16.14
CA SER A 31 12.55 -0.87 16.23
C SER A 31 12.50 -0.01 17.51
N LYS A 32 13.59 0.71 17.84
CA LYS A 32 13.60 1.71 18.93
C LYS A 32 12.57 2.82 18.71
N GLY A 33 12.26 3.18 17.45
CA GLY A 33 11.24 4.16 17.09
C GLY A 33 9.81 3.61 17.13
N GLY A 34 9.62 2.34 17.53
CA GLY A 34 8.29 1.72 17.64
C GLY A 34 7.75 1.08 16.35
N TYR A 35 8.48 1.15 15.24
CA TYR A 35 8.06 0.59 13.95
C TYR A 35 8.02 -0.93 13.96
N HIS A 36 6.92 -1.49 13.48
CA HIS A 36 6.75 -2.93 13.34
C HIS A 36 7.07 -3.38 11.92
N PHE A 37 8.02 -4.30 11.79
CA PHE A 37 8.46 -4.84 10.50
C PHE A 37 8.78 -6.33 10.59
N THR A 38 8.69 -7.04 9.45
CA THR A 38 9.13 -8.43 9.33
C THR A 38 10.62 -8.49 9.01
N ASP A 39 11.25 -9.64 9.26
CA ASP A 39 12.64 -9.92 8.92
C ASP A 39 12.85 -10.28 7.42
N TYR A 40 11.81 -10.17 6.60
CA TYR A 40 11.83 -10.51 5.19
C TYR A 40 12.00 -9.28 4.30
N LEU A 41 12.88 -9.40 3.31
CA LEU A 41 13.01 -8.47 2.19
C LEU A 41 12.73 -9.23 0.89
N ASP A 42 11.99 -8.61 -0.03
CA ASP A 42 11.92 -9.12 -1.39
C ASP A 42 13.32 -9.10 -1.99
N PRO A 43 13.72 -10.16 -2.71
CA PRO A 43 14.99 -10.16 -3.42
C PRO A 43 15.03 -9.01 -4.42
N VAL A 44 16.18 -8.35 -4.52
CA VAL A 44 16.43 -7.39 -5.59
C VAL A 44 16.69 -8.21 -6.85
N ASN A 45 15.65 -8.44 -7.64
CA ASN A 45 15.79 -9.04 -8.96
C ASN A 45 16.02 -7.93 -9.97
N GLU A 46 16.82 -8.21 -10.99
CA GLU A 46 16.86 -7.38 -12.19
C GLU A 46 15.50 -7.49 -12.87
N ILE A 47 14.69 -6.46 -12.74
CA ILE A 47 13.40 -6.37 -13.42
C ILE A 47 13.69 -5.84 -14.81
N SER A 48 13.37 -6.63 -15.85
CA SER A 48 13.41 -6.12 -17.21
C SER A 48 12.49 -4.90 -17.32
N PRO A 49 12.97 -3.75 -17.79
CA PRO A 49 12.15 -2.56 -17.94
C PRO A 49 11.13 -2.67 -19.07
N GLU A 50 11.28 -3.67 -19.94
CA GLU A 50 10.41 -3.89 -21.10
C GLU A 50 9.13 -4.61 -20.68
N ILE A 51 8.03 -4.22 -21.30
CA ILE A 51 6.73 -4.88 -21.14
C ILE A 51 6.47 -5.71 -22.39
N ASP A 52 6.48 -7.02 -22.21
CA ASP A 52 6.12 -7.95 -23.29
C ASP A 52 4.63 -8.35 -23.14
N THR A 53 3.78 -7.68 -23.89
CA THR A 53 2.34 -7.94 -23.87
C THR A 53 1.96 -9.27 -24.50
N SER A 54 2.86 -9.92 -25.26
CA SER A 54 2.62 -11.21 -25.91
C SER A 54 2.61 -12.39 -24.91
N GLN A 55 3.21 -12.20 -23.73
CA GLN A 55 3.29 -13.22 -22.68
C GLN A 55 2.03 -13.26 -21.79
N LEU A 56 1.14 -12.29 -21.90
CA LEU A 56 -0.09 -12.28 -21.10
C LEU A 56 -1.06 -13.36 -21.59
N THR A 57 -1.27 -14.38 -20.78
CA THR A 57 -2.23 -15.45 -21.09
C THR A 57 -3.68 -14.98 -20.87
N GLU A 58 -4.61 -15.56 -21.60
CA GLU A 58 -6.05 -15.27 -21.39
C GLU A 58 -6.53 -15.63 -20.00
N GLN A 59 -5.94 -16.63 -19.36
CA GLN A 59 -6.26 -17.02 -17.99
C GLN A 59 -5.83 -15.94 -16.99
N GLU A 60 -4.62 -15.38 -17.13
CA GLU A 60 -4.14 -14.26 -16.31
C GLU A 60 -4.97 -13.02 -16.55
N ALA A 61 -5.27 -12.69 -17.81
CA ALA A 61 -6.12 -11.55 -18.16
C ALA A 61 -7.49 -11.65 -17.51
N SER A 62 -8.16 -12.80 -17.62
CA SER A 62 -9.47 -13.07 -17.00
C SER A 62 -9.42 -12.98 -15.48
N TYR A 63 -8.36 -13.49 -14.86
CA TYR A 63 -8.16 -13.37 -13.41
C TYR A 63 -8.03 -11.91 -12.99
N ILE A 64 -7.17 -11.13 -13.67
CA ILE A 64 -6.98 -9.70 -13.39
C ILE A 64 -8.31 -8.95 -13.56
N GLU A 65 -9.01 -9.17 -14.66
CA GLU A 65 -10.31 -8.52 -14.93
C GLU A 65 -11.34 -8.81 -13.84
N THR A 66 -11.43 -10.06 -13.40
CA THR A 66 -12.33 -10.47 -12.30
C THR A 66 -11.99 -9.70 -11.00
N GLN A 67 -10.70 -9.54 -10.70
CA GLN A 67 -10.26 -8.78 -9.52
C GLN A 67 -10.60 -7.29 -9.65
N LEU A 68 -10.41 -6.70 -10.82
CA LEU A 68 -10.72 -5.29 -11.08
C LEU A 68 -12.22 -5.02 -10.96
N GLN A 69 -13.05 -5.90 -11.54
CA GLN A 69 -14.52 -5.80 -11.47
C GLN A 69 -15.02 -5.92 -10.02
N ALA A 70 -14.50 -6.89 -9.25
CA ALA A 70 -14.85 -7.08 -7.85
C ALA A 70 -14.53 -5.86 -6.98
N ASN A 71 -13.54 -5.07 -7.35
CA ASN A 71 -13.08 -3.88 -6.63
C ASN A 71 -13.46 -2.56 -7.31
N SER A 72 -14.32 -2.56 -8.30
CA SER A 72 -14.66 -1.37 -9.12
C SER A 72 -15.10 -0.16 -8.29
N GLN A 73 -15.93 -0.37 -7.26
CA GLN A 73 -16.39 0.70 -6.36
C GLN A 73 -15.25 1.36 -5.59
N ARG A 74 -14.22 0.60 -5.25
CA ARG A 74 -13.02 1.12 -4.59
C ARG A 74 -12.28 2.09 -5.52
N PHE A 75 -12.06 1.71 -6.77
CA PHE A 75 -11.39 2.58 -7.75
C PHE A 75 -12.18 3.87 -8.01
N LEU A 76 -13.50 3.80 -8.12
CA LEU A 76 -14.35 4.99 -8.22
C LEU A 76 -14.21 5.91 -6.99
N HIS A 77 -14.13 5.33 -5.80
CA HIS A 77 -13.88 6.11 -4.57
C HIS A 77 -12.49 6.76 -4.59
N GLN A 78 -11.45 6.07 -5.06
CA GLN A 78 -10.10 6.63 -5.20
C GLN A 78 -10.06 7.83 -6.16
N VAL A 79 -10.79 7.75 -7.29
CA VAL A 79 -10.98 8.90 -8.21
C VAL A 79 -11.64 10.06 -7.48
N GLN A 80 -12.73 9.83 -6.73
CA GLN A 80 -13.43 10.85 -5.96
C GLN A 80 -12.52 11.49 -4.89
N VAL A 81 -11.71 10.68 -4.21
CA VAL A 81 -10.73 11.18 -3.24
C VAL A 81 -9.73 12.11 -3.93
N LEU A 82 -9.15 11.70 -5.05
CA LEU A 82 -8.16 12.52 -5.75
C LEU A 82 -8.78 13.82 -6.29
N SER A 83 -9.99 13.74 -6.90
CA SER A 83 -10.70 14.90 -7.45
C SER A 83 -11.10 15.94 -6.39
N HIS A 84 -11.20 15.52 -5.13
CA HIS A 84 -11.46 16.46 -4.02
C HIS A 84 -10.30 17.43 -3.78
N TYR A 85 -9.05 17.00 -4.08
CA TYR A 85 -7.85 17.78 -3.79
C TYR A 85 -7.27 18.54 -4.98
N LEU A 86 -7.50 18.04 -6.21
CA LEU A 86 -7.03 18.72 -7.42
C LEU A 86 -7.99 18.52 -8.59
N PRO A 87 -8.09 19.50 -9.51
CA PRO A 87 -8.78 19.33 -10.79
C PRO A 87 -8.06 18.24 -11.60
N LEU A 88 -8.77 17.20 -12.03
CA LEU A 88 -8.16 16.06 -12.74
C LEU A 88 -7.77 16.42 -14.17
N ARG A 89 -8.53 17.33 -14.83
CA ARG A 89 -8.28 17.69 -16.22
C ARG A 89 -6.90 18.29 -16.42
N ASN A 90 -6.09 17.69 -17.28
CA ASN A 90 -4.70 18.03 -17.57
C ASN A 90 -3.73 17.86 -16.37
N ALA A 91 -4.15 17.25 -15.27
CA ALA A 91 -3.26 16.92 -14.17
C ALA A 91 -2.36 15.73 -14.55
N ASN A 92 -1.06 15.83 -14.26
CA ASN A 92 -0.11 14.73 -14.40
C ASN A 92 -0.17 13.87 -13.13
N VAL A 93 -0.63 12.63 -13.26
CA VAL A 93 -0.80 11.71 -12.13
C VAL A 93 0.05 10.46 -12.32
N LEU A 94 0.84 10.12 -11.31
CA LEU A 94 1.60 8.87 -11.24
C LEU A 94 0.95 7.94 -10.20
N ASP A 95 0.65 6.69 -10.60
CA ASP A 95 0.18 5.66 -9.68
C ASP A 95 1.26 4.58 -9.52
N ILE A 96 1.82 4.47 -8.32
CA ILE A 96 2.87 3.50 -7.99
C ILE A 96 2.18 2.23 -7.49
N GLY A 97 2.46 1.10 -8.16
CA GLY A 97 1.75 -0.17 -7.94
C GLY A 97 0.35 -0.15 -8.55
N CYS A 98 0.23 0.35 -9.78
CA CYS A 98 -1.06 0.58 -10.45
C CYS A 98 -1.84 -0.70 -10.79
N GLY A 99 -1.25 -1.88 -10.59
CA GLY A 99 -1.89 -3.17 -10.87
C GLY A 99 -2.37 -3.28 -12.31
N GLY A 100 -3.60 -3.73 -12.53
CA GLY A 100 -4.22 -3.83 -13.85
C GLY A 100 -4.65 -2.49 -14.47
N GLY A 101 -4.34 -1.34 -13.85
CA GLY A 101 -4.50 0.00 -14.45
C GLY A 101 -5.91 0.58 -14.43
N LEU A 102 -6.87 -0.03 -13.72
CA LEU A 102 -8.26 0.47 -13.74
C LEU A 102 -8.38 1.89 -13.18
N LEU A 103 -7.66 2.22 -12.08
CA LEU A 103 -7.65 3.58 -11.55
C LEU A 103 -7.16 4.58 -12.59
N LEU A 104 -6.02 4.29 -13.22
CA LEU A 104 -5.43 5.15 -14.26
C LEU A 104 -6.38 5.33 -15.45
N SER A 105 -7.04 4.25 -15.91
CA SER A 105 -8.05 4.32 -16.96
C SER A 105 -9.23 5.23 -16.59
N LEU A 106 -9.68 5.19 -15.35
CA LEU A 106 -10.74 6.08 -14.85
C LEU A 106 -10.28 7.53 -14.79
N LEU A 107 -9.07 7.79 -14.26
CA LEU A 107 -8.49 9.14 -14.21
C LEU A 107 -8.27 9.73 -15.61
N GLN A 108 -7.84 8.91 -16.57
CA GLN A 108 -7.67 9.32 -17.97
C GLN A 108 -9.01 9.76 -18.59
N ARG A 109 -10.10 9.07 -18.27
CA ARG A 109 -11.47 9.46 -18.73
C ARG A 109 -11.92 10.79 -18.14
N GLU A 110 -11.46 11.14 -16.94
CA GLU A 110 -11.65 12.47 -16.32
C GLU A 110 -10.71 13.55 -16.88
N GLY A 111 -9.86 13.19 -17.86
CA GLY A 111 -8.97 14.11 -18.56
C GLY A 111 -7.60 14.28 -17.93
N ALA A 112 -7.19 13.44 -16.99
CA ALA A 112 -5.84 13.42 -16.44
C ALA A 112 -4.83 12.80 -17.43
N GLN A 113 -3.59 13.25 -17.37
CA GLN A 113 -2.44 12.60 -17.97
C GLN A 113 -1.87 11.61 -16.96
N VAL A 114 -1.91 10.33 -17.29
CA VAL A 114 -1.64 9.28 -16.31
C VAL A 114 -0.43 8.45 -16.71
N THR A 115 0.37 8.10 -15.72
CA THR A 115 1.50 7.18 -15.85
C THR A 115 1.45 6.17 -14.71
N GLY A 116 1.79 4.91 -14.97
CA GLY A 116 1.78 3.85 -13.97
C GLY A 116 3.14 3.21 -13.75
N ILE A 117 3.40 2.79 -12.52
CA ILE A 117 4.47 1.87 -12.17
C ILE A 117 3.86 0.56 -11.70
N GLU A 118 4.19 -0.54 -12.37
CA GLU A 118 3.78 -1.89 -11.96
C GLU A 118 4.91 -2.88 -12.26
N LEU A 119 5.36 -3.61 -11.24
CA LEU A 119 6.52 -4.50 -11.35
C LEU A 119 6.13 -5.95 -11.74
N SER A 120 4.86 -6.30 -11.67
CA SER A 120 4.34 -7.59 -12.11
C SER A 120 4.17 -7.60 -13.63
N ASP A 121 4.81 -8.55 -14.32
CA ASP A 121 4.75 -8.67 -15.78
C ASP A 121 3.31 -8.79 -16.29
N SER A 122 2.53 -9.70 -15.73
CA SER A 122 1.15 -9.93 -16.17
C SER A 122 0.24 -8.72 -15.95
N ARG A 123 0.37 -8.02 -14.81
CA ARG A 123 -0.43 -6.82 -14.52
C ARG A 123 -0.01 -5.63 -15.36
N ALA A 124 1.30 -5.40 -15.53
CA ALA A 124 1.82 -4.34 -16.40
C ALA A 124 1.38 -4.56 -17.86
N SER A 125 1.51 -5.79 -18.36
CA SER A 125 1.07 -6.17 -19.71
C SER A 125 -0.43 -6.01 -19.89
N TYR A 126 -1.23 -6.38 -18.88
CA TYR A 126 -2.68 -6.17 -18.90
C TYR A 126 -3.04 -4.67 -18.97
N ALA A 127 -2.47 -3.85 -18.08
CA ALA A 127 -2.74 -2.41 -18.04
C ALA A 127 -2.36 -1.72 -19.36
N ALA A 128 -1.19 -2.03 -19.90
CA ALA A 128 -0.72 -1.47 -21.15
C ALA A 128 -1.59 -1.90 -22.34
N SER A 129 -1.93 -3.19 -22.47
CA SER A 129 -2.65 -3.72 -23.65
C SER A 129 -4.17 -3.47 -23.58
N ARG A 130 -4.81 -3.64 -22.40
CA ARG A 130 -6.27 -3.55 -22.27
C ARG A 130 -6.78 -2.13 -22.04
N HIS A 131 -5.96 -1.26 -21.46
CA HIS A 131 -6.34 0.13 -21.17
C HIS A 131 -5.55 1.16 -21.98
N ASN A 132 -4.59 0.73 -22.80
CA ASN A 132 -3.69 1.61 -23.58
C ASN A 132 -3.02 2.67 -22.68
N LEU A 133 -2.45 2.23 -21.56
CA LEU A 133 -1.82 3.07 -20.56
C LEU A 133 -0.29 3.08 -20.72
N GLU A 134 0.31 4.20 -20.34
CA GLU A 134 1.77 4.31 -20.18
C GLU A 134 2.16 3.66 -18.84
N ILE A 135 2.75 2.46 -18.90
CA ILE A 135 3.19 1.69 -17.74
C ILE A 135 4.69 1.46 -17.80
N HIS A 136 5.33 1.57 -16.64
CA HIS A 136 6.76 1.33 -16.49
C HIS A 136 7.03 0.26 -15.43
N LYS A 137 7.94 -0.66 -15.72
CA LYS A 137 8.43 -1.68 -14.77
C LYS A 137 9.69 -1.24 -14.02
N ARG A 138 9.96 0.05 -13.96
CA ARG A 138 11.10 0.63 -13.23
C ARG A 138 10.65 1.11 -11.87
N PRO A 139 11.29 0.66 -10.77
CA PRO A 139 10.94 1.15 -9.44
C PRO A 139 11.13 2.67 -9.35
N ILE A 140 10.32 3.31 -8.52
CA ILE A 140 10.31 4.78 -8.38
C ILE A 140 11.68 5.33 -7.94
N GLU A 141 12.46 4.55 -7.22
CA GLU A 141 13.81 4.90 -6.73
C GLU A 141 14.86 4.95 -7.85
N SER A 142 14.55 4.48 -9.06
CA SER A 142 15.51 4.44 -10.17
C SER A 142 15.85 5.85 -10.69
N ASP A 143 17.06 5.98 -11.21
CA ASP A 143 17.55 7.21 -11.85
C ASP A 143 16.63 7.72 -12.97
N PHE A 144 15.93 6.81 -13.66
CA PHE A 144 14.95 7.16 -14.68
C PHE A 144 13.90 8.14 -14.15
N TRP A 145 13.30 7.82 -12.99
CA TRP A 145 12.31 8.66 -12.35
C TRP A 145 12.95 9.86 -11.67
N GLN A 146 14.02 9.62 -10.92
CA GLN A 146 14.61 10.62 -10.04
C GLN A 146 15.26 11.77 -10.81
N LYS A 147 15.81 11.50 -11.99
CA LYS A 147 16.43 12.52 -12.87
C LYS A 147 15.50 12.99 -13.98
N GLY A 148 14.68 12.08 -14.54
CA GLY A 148 13.83 12.39 -15.67
C GLY A 148 12.52 13.09 -15.31
N TYR A 149 12.00 12.87 -14.09
CA TYR A 149 10.67 13.33 -13.67
C TYR A 149 10.68 14.13 -12.37
N ALA A 150 11.83 14.65 -11.92
CA ALA A 150 11.90 15.50 -10.74
C ALA A 150 10.96 16.71 -10.86
N GLY A 151 10.04 16.87 -9.91
CA GLY A 151 9.08 17.98 -9.91
C GLY A 151 8.07 17.97 -11.06
N TYR A 152 7.71 16.82 -11.61
CA TYR A 152 6.86 16.71 -12.80
C TYR A 152 5.37 16.45 -12.50
N PHE A 153 5.04 15.65 -11.49
CA PHE A 153 3.67 15.20 -11.23
C PHE A 153 2.91 16.16 -10.30
N ASP A 154 1.63 16.37 -10.62
CA ASP A 154 0.69 17.11 -9.77
C ASP A 154 0.22 16.23 -8.59
N ALA A 155 0.11 14.92 -8.83
CA ALA A 155 -0.19 13.95 -7.79
C ALA A 155 0.56 12.64 -8.02
N VAL A 156 0.94 12.00 -6.90
CA VAL A 156 1.45 10.61 -6.84
C VAL A 156 0.57 9.83 -5.89
N THR A 157 0.20 8.62 -6.29
CA THR A 157 -0.66 7.73 -5.49
C THR A 157 0.01 6.39 -5.20
N LEU A 158 -0.22 5.84 -3.99
CA LEU A 158 0.18 4.51 -3.56
C LEU A 158 -0.99 3.85 -2.82
N TRP A 159 -1.73 2.99 -3.50
CA TRP A 159 -2.91 2.32 -2.94
C TRP A 159 -2.57 0.86 -2.58
N ASP A 160 -2.51 0.54 -1.28
CA ASP A 160 -2.03 -0.76 -0.76
C ASP A 160 -0.62 -1.13 -1.29
N VAL A 161 0.34 -0.23 -1.19
CA VAL A 161 1.71 -0.42 -1.71
C VAL A 161 2.76 -0.28 -0.63
N ILE A 162 2.69 0.77 0.19
CA ILE A 162 3.78 1.14 1.11
C ILE A 162 4.10 0.07 2.15
N GLU A 163 3.13 -0.76 2.51
CA GLU A 163 3.31 -1.91 3.41
C GLU A 163 4.09 -3.05 2.79
N HIS A 164 4.16 -3.09 1.46
CA HIS A 164 4.82 -4.15 0.70
C HIS A 164 6.27 -3.85 0.33
N VAL A 165 6.68 -2.58 0.32
CA VAL A 165 8.02 -2.20 -0.12
C VAL A 165 9.08 -2.56 0.92
N ASN A 166 10.33 -2.78 0.47
CA ASN A 166 11.43 -3.10 1.35
C ASN A 166 11.84 -1.91 2.23
N TYR A 167 11.86 -0.71 1.65
CA TYR A 167 12.39 0.52 2.25
C TYR A 167 11.40 1.69 2.09
N PRO A 168 10.37 1.78 2.95
CA PRO A 168 9.28 2.74 2.77
C PRO A 168 9.74 4.21 2.78
N LEU A 169 10.76 4.57 3.56
CA LEU A 169 11.28 5.94 3.53
C LEU A 169 11.88 6.30 2.17
N GLN A 170 12.67 5.39 1.56
CA GLN A 170 13.24 5.63 0.22
C GLN A 170 12.15 5.78 -0.83
N THR A 171 11.15 4.89 -0.80
CA THR A 171 10.02 4.97 -1.72
C THR A 171 9.25 6.28 -1.57
N LEU A 172 9.02 6.73 -0.34
CA LEU A 172 8.33 8.01 -0.08
C LEU A 172 9.15 9.23 -0.50
N GLN A 173 10.47 9.21 -0.23
CA GLN A 173 11.38 10.27 -0.68
C GLN A 173 11.42 10.35 -2.20
N ALA A 174 11.51 9.20 -2.87
CA ALA A 174 11.49 9.11 -4.32
C ALA A 174 10.16 9.61 -4.91
N ALA A 175 9.02 9.24 -4.31
CA ALA A 175 7.71 9.73 -4.69
C ALA A 175 7.57 11.26 -4.47
N ALA A 176 8.09 11.77 -3.35
CA ALA A 176 8.10 13.21 -3.08
C ALA A 176 8.99 14.00 -4.05
N ASN A 177 10.14 13.41 -4.49
CA ASN A 177 11.03 14.08 -5.43
C ASN A 177 10.37 14.33 -6.79
N VAL A 178 9.58 13.40 -7.30
CA VAL A 178 8.91 13.54 -8.60
C VAL A 178 7.67 14.44 -8.54
N LEU A 179 7.17 14.79 -7.35
CA LEU A 179 6.09 15.75 -7.18
C LEU A 179 6.54 17.19 -7.46
N LYS A 180 5.69 17.97 -8.10
CA LYS A 180 5.77 19.44 -8.13
C LYS A 180 5.74 20.00 -6.72
N THR A 181 6.30 21.18 -6.51
CA THR A 181 6.00 21.99 -5.33
C THR A 181 4.49 22.23 -5.24
N GLY A 182 3.89 22.01 -4.08
CA GLY A 182 2.44 22.03 -3.89
C GLY A 182 1.70 20.77 -4.38
N GLY A 183 2.39 19.84 -5.05
CA GLY A 183 1.85 18.56 -5.50
C GLY A 183 1.47 17.63 -4.34
N LEU A 184 0.67 16.62 -4.61
CA LEU A 184 0.02 15.79 -3.60
C LEU A 184 0.54 14.35 -3.62
N LEU A 185 0.84 13.79 -2.45
CA LEU A 185 1.06 12.37 -2.23
C LEU A 185 -0.15 11.80 -1.51
N LEU A 186 -0.81 10.79 -2.10
CA LEU A 186 -1.93 10.08 -1.49
C LEU A 186 -1.54 8.62 -1.26
N ILE A 187 -1.73 8.15 -0.03
CA ILE A 187 -1.43 6.77 0.35
C ILE A 187 -2.58 6.18 1.13
N ASP A 188 -3.05 5.00 0.75
CA ASP A 188 -3.83 4.16 1.65
C ASP A 188 -3.03 2.92 2.04
N THR A 189 -3.20 2.46 3.28
CA THR A 189 -2.48 1.31 3.82
C THR A 189 -3.18 0.75 5.07
N PRO A 190 -3.00 -0.52 5.42
CA PRO A 190 -3.47 -1.07 6.69
C PRO A 190 -2.96 -0.25 7.88
N CYS A 191 -3.85 -0.04 8.88
CA CYS A 191 -3.56 0.80 10.03
C CYS A 191 -3.36 -0.04 11.30
N ARG A 192 -2.19 0.10 11.96
CA ARG A 192 -1.88 -0.57 13.22
C ARG A 192 -2.72 -0.06 14.39
N ASP A 193 -3.20 1.19 14.34
CA ASP A 193 -4.10 1.75 15.35
C ASP A 193 -5.54 1.24 15.25
N SER A 194 -5.80 0.31 14.32
CA SER A 194 -7.12 -0.28 14.12
C SER A 194 -7.54 -1.15 15.30
N PHE A 195 -8.86 -1.23 15.51
CA PHE A 195 -9.43 -2.17 16.48
C PHE A 195 -9.02 -3.61 16.19
N TYR A 196 -8.97 -3.98 14.91
CA TYR A 196 -8.57 -5.31 14.47
C TYR A 196 -7.14 -5.69 14.92
N HIS A 197 -6.18 -4.77 14.76
CA HIS A 197 -4.80 -4.98 15.22
C HIS A 197 -4.72 -5.08 16.74
N ARG A 198 -5.44 -4.21 17.46
CA ARG A 198 -5.48 -4.23 18.95
C ARG A 198 -6.05 -5.53 19.50
N VAL A 199 -7.12 -6.04 18.90
CA VAL A 199 -7.67 -7.36 19.25
C VAL A 199 -6.65 -8.46 18.96
N GLY A 200 -5.97 -8.39 17.81
CA GLY A 200 -4.92 -9.34 17.45
C GLY A 200 -3.77 -9.34 18.46
N GLU A 201 -3.32 -8.16 18.88
CA GLU A 201 -2.26 -8.02 19.88
C GLU A 201 -2.72 -8.53 21.26
N MET A 202 -3.94 -8.20 21.66
CA MET A 202 -4.49 -8.65 22.93
C MET A 202 -4.64 -10.18 22.99
N THR A 203 -5.22 -10.79 21.97
CA THR A 203 -5.38 -12.26 21.90
C THR A 203 -4.03 -12.99 21.85
N TYR A 204 -3.06 -12.44 21.13
CA TYR A 204 -1.69 -12.96 21.11
C TYR A 204 -1.05 -12.92 22.50
N ARG A 205 -1.11 -11.77 23.19
CA ARG A 205 -0.52 -11.60 24.53
C ARG A 205 -1.18 -12.48 25.59
N LEU A 206 -2.52 -12.49 25.67
CA LEU A 206 -3.28 -13.27 26.66
C LEU A 206 -3.09 -14.77 26.48
N SER A 207 -2.86 -15.24 25.26
CA SER A 207 -2.62 -16.65 24.95
C SER A 207 -1.17 -17.09 25.05
N GLY A 208 -0.24 -16.20 25.41
CA GLY A 208 1.19 -16.48 25.34
C GLY A 208 1.66 -16.80 23.92
N GLY A 209 1.06 -16.19 22.90
CA GLY A 209 1.40 -16.39 21.50
C GLY A 209 0.68 -17.54 20.79
N ARG A 210 -0.19 -18.29 21.50
CA ARG A 210 -0.90 -19.46 20.94
C ARG A 210 -2.03 -19.09 19.96
N PHE A 211 -2.61 -17.90 20.05
CA PHE A 211 -3.68 -17.40 19.16
C PHE A 211 -3.25 -16.18 18.34
N PRO A 212 -2.39 -16.36 17.30
CA PRO A 212 -1.90 -15.27 16.46
C PRO A 212 -2.82 -14.97 15.27
N THR A 213 -4.02 -15.53 15.19
CA THR A 213 -4.88 -15.58 13.99
C THR A 213 -5.06 -14.22 13.32
N PHE A 214 -5.35 -13.17 14.07
CA PHE A 214 -5.56 -11.83 13.53
C PHE A 214 -4.25 -11.22 13.02
N LEU A 215 -3.14 -11.42 13.74
CA LEU A 215 -1.83 -10.91 13.34
C LEU A 215 -1.25 -11.68 12.15
N ASN A 216 -1.50 -12.97 12.03
CA ASN A 216 -1.12 -13.77 10.85
C ASN A 216 -1.73 -13.27 9.54
N ALA A 217 -2.89 -12.59 9.60
CA ALA A 217 -3.52 -12.00 8.43
C ALA A 217 -2.93 -10.63 8.05
N MET A 218 -2.14 -10.03 8.95
CA MET A 218 -1.61 -8.68 8.76
C MET A 218 -0.14 -8.66 8.33
N TYR A 219 0.65 -9.66 8.70
CA TYR A 219 2.08 -9.71 8.40
C TYR A 219 2.43 -10.98 7.63
N SER A 220 3.33 -10.87 6.69
CA SER A 220 3.79 -12.01 5.90
C SER A 220 5.22 -11.84 5.42
N SER A 221 5.98 -12.94 5.44
CA SER A 221 7.38 -13.00 5.00
C SER A 221 7.48 -13.78 3.69
N HIS A 222 6.80 -13.28 2.66
CA HIS A 222 6.89 -13.80 1.29
C HIS A 222 6.88 -12.65 0.28
N LEU A 223 7.18 -12.96 -0.96
CA LEU A 223 7.21 -12.01 -2.07
C LEU A 223 5.89 -11.21 -2.12
N PHE A 224 5.99 -9.89 -2.16
CA PHE A 224 4.87 -8.96 -2.09
C PHE A 224 3.96 -9.11 -0.85
N GLY A 225 4.47 -9.71 0.23
CA GLY A 225 3.77 -9.77 1.51
C GLY A 225 3.80 -8.45 2.28
N HIS A 226 2.91 -8.31 3.27
CA HIS A 226 2.93 -7.15 4.17
C HIS A 226 4.15 -7.21 5.09
N LYS A 227 5.15 -6.40 4.82
CA LYS A 227 6.42 -6.35 5.58
C LYS A 227 6.33 -5.45 6.80
N GLN A 228 5.49 -4.42 6.74
CA GLN A 228 5.26 -3.47 7.81
C GLN A 228 3.80 -3.01 7.86
N ILE A 229 3.34 -2.68 9.06
CA ILE A 229 2.03 -2.06 9.26
C ILE A 229 2.26 -0.81 10.12
N PHE A 230 1.86 0.32 9.59
CA PHE A 230 2.12 1.63 10.20
C PHE A 230 1.01 2.06 11.17
N SER A 231 1.40 2.79 12.22
CA SER A 231 0.47 3.62 12.97
C SER A 231 0.27 4.99 12.30
N THR A 232 -0.76 5.70 12.71
CA THR A 232 -1.01 7.06 12.21
C THR A 232 0.11 8.04 12.57
N GLY A 233 0.75 7.85 13.75
CA GLY A 233 1.90 8.65 14.17
C GLY A 233 3.12 8.43 13.29
N GLU A 234 3.46 7.17 13.04
CA GLU A 234 4.59 6.81 12.16
C GLU A 234 4.41 7.32 10.73
N MET A 235 3.19 7.25 10.20
CA MET A 235 2.94 7.75 8.86
C MET A 235 3.10 9.28 8.78
N LYS A 236 2.68 10.03 9.82
CA LYS A 236 2.96 11.48 9.90
C LYS A 236 4.45 11.78 9.95
N GLU A 237 5.23 11.01 10.73
CA GLU A 237 6.68 11.17 10.82
C GLU A 237 7.36 10.90 9.48
N LEU A 238 6.94 9.83 8.76
CA LEU A 238 7.43 9.51 7.42
C LEU A 238 7.19 10.66 6.44
N PHE A 239 5.96 11.18 6.40
CA PHE A 239 5.61 12.30 5.52
C PHE A 239 6.46 13.53 5.83
N GLY A 240 6.55 13.92 7.11
CA GLY A 240 7.39 15.04 7.54
C GLY A 240 8.87 14.87 7.16
N SER A 241 9.41 13.65 7.27
CA SER A 241 10.79 13.34 6.87
C SER A 241 11.03 13.43 5.35
N CYS A 242 9.95 13.44 4.56
CA CYS A 242 9.99 13.60 3.09
C CYS A 242 9.65 15.03 2.62
N GLY A 243 9.52 16.01 3.54
CA GLY A 243 9.12 17.38 3.20
C GLY A 243 7.65 17.49 2.78
N LEU A 244 6.80 16.58 3.26
CA LEU A 244 5.37 16.55 2.97
C LEU A 244 4.58 17.00 4.21
N GLU A 245 3.78 18.03 4.06
CA GLU A 245 2.80 18.46 5.07
C GLU A 245 1.57 17.57 4.98
N VAL A 246 1.18 16.92 6.08
CA VAL A 246 -0.03 16.10 6.12
C VAL A 246 -1.26 16.99 6.16
N VAL A 247 -1.98 17.07 5.05
CA VAL A 247 -3.23 17.86 4.91
C VAL A 247 -4.47 17.06 5.34
N GLN A 248 -4.41 15.73 5.24
CA GLN A 248 -5.46 14.85 5.77
C GLN A 248 -4.87 13.52 6.22
N LEU A 249 -5.36 13.02 7.36
CA LEU A 249 -5.17 11.66 7.81
C LEU A 249 -6.49 11.13 8.36
N GLN A 250 -7.05 10.14 7.68
CA GLN A 250 -8.35 9.56 8.04
C GLN A 250 -8.23 8.04 8.14
N ARG A 251 -8.80 7.46 9.21
CA ARG A 251 -8.97 6.00 9.31
C ARG A 251 -10.35 5.61 8.81
N PHE A 252 -10.41 4.62 7.94
CA PHE A 252 -11.64 4.14 7.35
C PHE A 252 -11.73 2.62 7.40
N HIS A 253 -12.90 2.08 7.10
CA HIS A 253 -13.15 0.65 7.05
C HIS A 253 -13.25 0.20 5.60
N GLU A 254 -12.36 -0.68 5.21
CA GLU A 254 -12.39 -1.33 3.90
C GLU A 254 -12.00 -2.79 4.04
N LEU A 255 -12.73 -3.67 3.38
CA LEU A 255 -12.41 -5.09 3.27
C LEU A 255 -12.03 -5.40 1.82
N SER A 256 -10.90 -6.09 1.63
CA SER A 256 -10.44 -6.51 0.29
C SER A 256 -11.38 -7.56 -0.36
N PHE A 257 -12.17 -8.27 0.45
CA PHE A 257 -13.14 -9.27 0.00
C PHE A 257 -14.46 -9.11 0.76
N PRO A 258 -15.59 -9.60 0.21
CA PRO A 258 -16.88 -9.64 0.90
C PRO A 258 -16.79 -10.40 2.24
N TYR A 259 -17.65 -10.06 3.20
CA TYR A 259 -17.69 -10.71 4.54
C TYR A 259 -17.82 -12.22 4.45
N GLU A 260 -18.55 -12.71 3.46
CA GLU A 260 -18.77 -14.13 3.20
C GLU A 260 -17.46 -14.89 2.98
N PHE A 261 -16.48 -14.27 2.30
CA PHE A 261 -15.16 -14.86 2.08
C PHE A 261 -14.45 -15.13 3.40
N TYR A 262 -14.43 -14.15 4.30
CA TYR A 262 -13.79 -14.29 5.61
C TYR A 262 -14.53 -15.28 6.50
N LEU A 263 -15.88 -15.27 6.48
CA LEU A 263 -16.69 -16.21 7.21
C LEU A 263 -16.49 -17.65 6.72
N LYS A 264 -16.45 -17.88 5.41
CA LYS A 264 -16.16 -19.21 4.83
C LYS A 264 -14.80 -19.73 5.27
N LYS A 265 -13.77 -18.88 5.27
CA LYS A 265 -12.41 -19.21 5.72
C LYS A 265 -12.37 -19.57 7.21
N LEU A 266 -13.20 -18.92 8.04
CA LEU A 266 -13.26 -19.14 9.49
C LEU A 266 -14.11 -20.37 9.86
N LEU A 267 -15.33 -20.47 9.32
CA LEU A 267 -16.34 -21.45 9.77
C LEU A 267 -16.30 -22.78 8.99
N ARG A 268 -15.68 -22.81 7.82
CA ARG A 268 -15.57 -24.00 6.94
C ARG A 268 -16.89 -24.72 6.66
N SER A 269 -18.05 -24.09 6.91
CA SER A 269 -19.39 -24.64 6.74
C SER A 269 -20.31 -23.57 6.14
N GLU A 270 -20.93 -23.88 5.00
CA GLU A 270 -21.83 -22.93 4.33
C GLU A 270 -23.10 -22.63 5.15
N ILE A 271 -23.58 -23.61 5.93
CA ILE A 271 -24.74 -23.45 6.80
C ILE A 271 -24.42 -22.42 7.90
N LEU A 272 -23.27 -22.57 8.56
CA LEU A 272 -22.84 -21.64 9.59
C LEU A 272 -22.55 -20.24 9.00
N VAL A 273 -21.99 -20.15 7.79
CA VAL A 273 -21.80 -18.85 7.11
C VAL A 273 -23.14 -18.14 6.90
N LYS A 274 -24.14 -18.81 6.37
CA LYS A 274 -25.48 -18.25 6.17
C LYS A 274 -26.14 -17.82 7.49
N LEU A 275 -25.97 -18.58 8.55
CA LEU A 275 -26.50 -18.30 9.88
C LEU A 275 -25.85 -17.06 10.52
N PHE A 276 -24.51 -16.94 10.43
CA PHE A 276 -23.77 -15.85 11.07
C PHE A 276 -23.66 -14.58 10.21
N GLN A 277 -23.83 -14.66 8.90
CA GLN A 277 -23.71 -13.53 7.98
C GLN A 277 -24.55 -12.30 8.37
N PRO A 278 -25.85 -12.39 8.76
CA PRO A 278 -26.61 -11.22 9.14
C PRO A 278 -26.08 -10.54 10.42
N PHE A 279 -25.60 -11.33 11.39
CA PHE A 279 -25.01 -10.80 12.61
C PHE A 279 -23.68 -10.08 12.33
N VAL A 280 -22.84 -10.63 11.46
CA VAL A 280 -21.58 -10.02 11.07
C VAL A 280 -21.83 -8.74 10.28
N ARG A 281 -22.81 -8.71 9.36
CA ARG A 281 -23.22 -7.48 8.66
C ARG A 281 -23.72 -6.41 9.64
N ALA A 282 -24.56 -6.78 10.61
CA ALA A 282 -25.03 -5.85 11.63
C ALA A 282 -23.88 -5.32 12.49
N PHE A 283 -22.97 -6.21 12.90
CA PHE A 283 -21.77 -5.82 13.66
C PHE A 283 -20.92 -4.78 12.90
N PHE A 284 -20.56 -5.05 11.62
CA PHE A 284 -19.77 -4.11 10.82
C PHE A 284 -20.52 -2.82 10.45
N ARG A 285 -21.85 -2.84 10.44
CA ARG A 285 -22.66 -1.64 10.27
C ARG A 285 -22.62 -0.74 11.51
N LEU A 286 -22.62 -1.35 12.70
CA LEU A 286 -22.59 -0.65 14.00
C LEU A 286 -21.16 -0.27 14.41
N PHE A 287 -20.18 -1.15 14.18
CA PHE A 287 -18.79 -0.99 14.59
C PHE A 287 -17.88 -0.84 13.38
N LYS A 288 -17.54 0.42 13.04
CA LYS A 288 -16.53 0.70 12.00
C LYS A 288 -15.15 0.32 12.53
N ILE A 289 -14.58 -0.78 12.04
CA ILE A 289 -13.29 -1.33 12.49
C ILE A 289 -12.11 -0.39 12.17
N ARG A 290 -12.24 0.48 11.16
CA ARG A 290 -11.23 1.45 10.74
C ARG A 290 -9.85 0.79 10.56
N ASN A 291 -9.81 -0.25 9.75
CA ASN A 291 -8.64 -1.11 9.54
C ASN A 291 -7.61 -0.54 8.57
N LYS A 292 -7.96 0.48 7.81
CA LYS A 292 -7.06 1.21 6.91
C LYS A 292 -6.96 2.68 7.27
N MET A 293 -5.93 3.34 6.78
CA MET A 293 -5.80 4.79 6.81
C MET A 293 -5.52 5.32 5.41
N LEU A 294 -6.10 6.49 5.13
CA LEU A 294 -5.75 7.35 4.01
C LEU A 294 -4.94 8.52 4.55
N VAL A 295 -3.81 8.77 3.93
CA VAL A 295 -2.96 9.93 4.24
C VAL A 295 -2.76 10.73 2.97
N VAL A 296 -3.02 12.02 3.05
CA VAL A 296 -2.77 12.98 1.96
C VAL A 296 -1.76 13.99 2.45
N GLY A 297 -0.64 14.09 1.76
CA GLY A 297 0.41 15.06 2.03
C GLY A 297 0.61 16.00 0.85
N ARG A 298 0.95 17.23 1.14
CA ARG A 298 1.31 18.25 0.16
C ARG A 298 2.79 18.53 0.24
N LYS A 299 3.48 18.55 -0.90
CA LYS A 299 4.90 18.92 -0.96
C LYS A 299 5.06 20.39 -0.63
N SER A 300 5.81 20.67 0.45
CA SER A 300 6.07 22.02 0.92
C SER A 300 7.01 22.78 -0.02
N GLU A 301 6.91 24.11 -0.06
CA GLU A 301 7.85 24.99 -0.78
C GLU A 301 9.26 24.99 -0.13
N HIS A 302 9.33 24.68 1.17
CA HIS A 302 10.57 24.61 1.90
C HIS A 302 11.13 23.18 1.92
N VAL A 303 12.15 22.95 1.11
CA VAL A 303 13.04 21.80 1.31
C VAL A 303 13.75 22.02 2.65
N VAL A 304 13.46 21.16 3.63
CA VAL A 304 14.30 21.09 4.82
C VAL A 304 15.69 20.71 4.34
N ALA A 305 16.59 21.68 4.32
CA ALA A 305 18.00 21.42 4.10
C ALA A 305 18.41 20.34 5.14
N SER A 306 18.80 19.16 4.66
CA SER A 306 19.36 18.13 5.51
C SER A 306 20.62 18.73 6.13
N ASP A 307 20.60 19.00 7.43
CA ASP A 307 21.81 19.24 8.21
C ASP A 307 22.73 18.02 8.04
N THR A 308 23.62 18.14 7.08
CA THR A 308 24.83 17.32 7.00
C THR A 308 25.84 17.93 7.95
N SER A 309 25.80 17.50 9.19
CA SER A 309 26.90 17.64 10.14
C SER A 309 27.11 16.36 10.92
#